data_713d0bd88d55f080ec3839a5885f0013
#
_entry.id   713d0bd88d55f080ec3839a5885f0013
#
_cell.length_a   1.000
_cell.length_b   1.000
_cell.length_c   1.000
_cell.angle_alpha   90.00
_cell.angle_beta   90.00
_cell.angle_gamma   90.00
#
_symmetry.space_group_name_H-M   'P 1'
#
loop_
_entity.id
_entity.type
_entity.pdbx_description
1 polymer ?
#
loop_
_entity_poly.entity_id
_entity_poly.type
_entity_poly.pdbx_seq_one_letter_code
_entity_poly.pdbx_strand_id
1 'polypeptide(L)'
;PFVFSRGGEEVSILEKNGISVEIVPGITSGIAAPTYFGIPLTHRDAASSVTFVTGHERVDKEKKTVNWRDLAKSSDSLVIFMGIKNIEFIVEELILGGLDKSTKCAVIQEATLKNQKCLIEKLDNLPDKIKDKEFLAPSIIIIGKIVEFKVNNNITKVSDVYLPDINKVQLYNKSQK
;
A
#
# COMPACT_ATOMS: atom_id res chain seq x y z
N PRO A 1 -6.07 11.03 4.10
CA PRO A 1 -5.75 10.98 5.54
C PRO A 1 -6.58 9.96 6.33
N PHE A 2 -7.62 9.30 5.73
CA PHE A 2 -8.52 8.38 6.42
C PHE A 2 -8.33 6.89 6.07
N VAL A 3 -7.34 6.52 5.25
CA VAL A 3 -7.03 5.12 4.93
C VAL A 3 -5.84 4.67 5.74
N PHE A 4 -6.06 3.77 6.69
CA PHE A 4 -5.06 3.21 7.63
C PHE A 4 -4.22 4.26 8.35
N SER A 5 -4.84 5.38 8.68
CA SER A 5 -4.25 6.49 9.43
C SER A 5 -5.17 6.89 10.59
N ARG A 6 -4.69 7.77 11.44
CA ARG A 6 -5.47 8.26 12.60
C ARG A 6 -6.19 9.59 12.35
N GLY A 7 -6.33 9.98 11.08
CA GLY A 7 -6.92 11.28 10.72
C GLY A 7 -8.33 11.49 11.28
N GLY A 8 -9.16 10.45 11.36
CA GLY A 8 -10.49 10.56 11.97
C GLY A 8 -10.46 10.88 13.48
N GLU A 9 -9.51 10.29 14.21
CA GLU A 9 -9.31 10.57 15.63
C GLU A 9 -8.80 12.00 15.84
N GLU A 10 -7.83 12.43 15.01
CA GLU A 10 -7.24 13.77 15.05
C GLU A 10 -8.31 14.84 14.79
N VAL A 11 -9.12 14.67 13.75
CA VAL A 11 -10.24 15.58 13.43
C VAL A 11 -11.22 15.65 14.61
N SER A 12 -11.63 14.51 15.16
CA SER A 12 -12.56 14.46 16.29
C SER A 12 -12.05 15.21 17.52
N ILE A 13 -10.74 15.13 17.80
CA ILE A 13 -10.13 15.85 18.93
C ILE A 13 -10.15 17.35 18.66
N LEU A 14 -9.79 17.79 17.45
CA LEU A 14 -9.74 19.19 17.09
C LEU A 14 -11.13 19.83 17.13
N GLU A 15 -12.13 19.17 16.54
CA GLU A 15 -13.53 19.65 16.54
C GLU A 15 -14.10 19.78 17.95
N LYS A 16 -13.83 18.80 18.85
CA LYS A 16 -14.24 18.89 20.27
C LYS A 16 -13.64 20.08 21.01
N ASN A 17 -12.52 20.59 20.52
CA ASN A 17 -11.87 21.79 21.06
C ASN A 17 -12.24 23.08 20.30
N GLY A 18 -13.23 23.02 19.42
CA GLY A 18 -13.71 24.20 18.67
C GLY A 18 -12.76 24.65 17.56
N ILE A 19 -11.82 23.78 17.13
CA ILE A 19 -10.87 24.09 16.08
C ILE A 19 -11.45 23.64 14.74
N SER A 20 -11.56 24.57 13.79
CA SER A 20 -11.98 24.25 12.42
C SER A 20 -10.92 23.43 11.69
N VAL A 21 -11.36 22.39 10.98
CA VAL A 21 -10.47 21.47 10.26
C VAL A 21 -10.81 21.46 8.78
N GLU A 22 -9.80 21.60 7.94
CA GLU A 22 -9.91 21.37 6.50
C GLU A 22 -9.23 20.05 6.14
N ILE A 23 -9.92 19.18 5.40
CA ILE A 23 -9.40 17.87 5.00
C ILE A 23 -9.03 17.92 3.52
N VAL A 24 -7.73 17.84 3.25
CA VAL A 24 -7.21 17.78 1.87
C VAL A 24 -6.93 16.33 1.51
N PRO A 25 -7.63 15.76 0.50
CA PRO A 25 -7.35 14.40 0.05
C PRO A 25 -5.99 14.29 -0.63
N GLY A 26 -5.42 13.09 -0.58
CA GLY A 26 -4.17 12.76 -1.24
C GLY A 26 -4.25 11.40 -1.92
N ILE A 27 -3.17 11.00 -2.61
CA ILE A 27 -3.07 9.67 -3.21
C ILE A 27 -2.44 8.73 -2.18
N THR A 28 -3.16 7.67 -1.83
CA THR A 28 -2.64 6.65 -0.91
C THR A 28 -1.45 5.90 -1.52
N SER A 29 -0.48 5.53 -0.68
CA SER A 29 0.68 4.72 -1.09
C SER A 29 0.27 3.36 -1.68
N GLY A 30 -0.88 2.82 -1.28
CA GLY A 30 -1.43 1.58 -1.85
C GLY A 30 -1.80 1.69 -3.33
N ILE A 31 -2.03 2.91 -3.85
CA ILE A 31 -2.25 3.17 -5.28
C ILE A 31 -0.95 3.73 -5.91
N ALA A 32 -0.31 4.68 -5.26
CA ALA A 32 0.86 5.34 -5.82
C ALA A 32 2.04 4.38 -6.02
N ALA A 33 2.36 3.55 -5.02
CA ALA A 33 3.51 2.66 -5.08
C ALA A 33 3.45 1.66 -6.26
N PRO A 34 2.38 0.86 -6.45
CA PRO A 34 2.28 -0.03 -7.61
C PRO A 34 2.29 0.74 -8.93
N THR A 35 1.63 1.90 -9.01
CA THR A 35 1.62 2.72 -10.23
C THR A 35 3.03 3.14 -10.63
N TYR A 36 3.87 3.56 -9.68
CA TYR A 36 5.26 3.93 -9.93
C TYR A 36 6.11 2.77 -10.49
N PHE A 37 5.78 1.55 -10.13
CA PHE A 37 6.46 0.35 -10.62
C PHE A 37 5.76 -0.31 -11.81
N GLY A 38 4.75 0.36 -12.38
CA GLY A 38 4.01 -0.13 -13.55
C GLY A 38 3.15 -1.35 -13.26
N ILE A 39 2.76 -1.55 -12.00
CA ILE A 39 1.88 -2.64 -11.61
C ILE A 39 0.45 -2.07 -11.53
N PRO A 40 -0.45 -2.46 -12.43
CA PRO A 40 -1.85 -2.08 -12.33
C PRO A 40 -2.48 -2.80 -11.13
N LEU A 41 -3.51 -2.23 -10.52
CA LEU A 41 -4.26 -2.90 -9.46
C LEU A 41 -5.53 -3.58 -9.98
N THR A 42 -5.99 -3.17 -11.16
CA THR A 42 -7.09 -3.78 -11.89
C THR A 42 -6.72 -3.99 -13.36
N HIS A 43 -7.27 -5.03 -13.98
CA HIS A 43 -7.12 -5.29 -15.41
C HIS A 43 -8.29 -6.12 -15.87
N ARG A 44 -8.84 -5.84 -17.07
CA ARG A 44 -10.03 -6.53 -17.60
C ARG A 44 -9.91 -8.05 -17.60
N ASP A 45 -8.70 -8.58 -17.80
CA ASP A 45 -8.45 -10.02 -17.94
C ASP A 45 -7.90 -10.66 -16.65
N ALA A 46 -7.72 -9.89 -15.58
CA ALA A 46 -7.05 -10.40 -14.38
C ALA A 46 -7.71 -10.05 -13.05
N ALA A 47 -8.21 -8.83 -12.90
CA ALA A 47 -8.70 -8.35 -11.61
C ALA A 47 -9.75 -7.26 -11.79
N SER A 48 -10.96 -7.51 -11.27
CA SER A 48 -12.07 -6.55 -11.24
C SER A 48 -12.25 -5.90 -9.89
N SER A 49 -11.56 -6.41 -8.86
CA SER A 49 -11.63 -5.93 -7.49
C SER A 49 -10.26 -5.67 -6.90
N VAL A 50 -10.18 -4.68 -5.98
CA VAL A 50 -9.00 -4.38 -5.18
C VAL A 50 -9.42 -4.28 -3.72
N THR A 51 -8.75 -5.03 -2.87
CA THR A 51 -8.97 -4.96 -1.43
C THR A 51 -7.75 -4.35 -0.75
N PHE A 52 -7.96 -3.21 -0.08
CA PHE A 52 -6.96 -2.60 0.80
C PHE A 52 -7.12 -3.18 2.21
N VAL A 53 -6.05 -3.70 2.78
CA VAL A 53 -6.09 -4.36 4.09
C VAL A 53 -4.83 -4.02 4.90
N THR A 54 -4.97 -3.97 6.23
CA THR A 54 -3.82 -3.83 7.13
C THR A 54 -3.27 -5.20 7.52
N GLY A 55 -1.97 -5.38 7.41
CA GLY A 55 -1.26 -6.56 7.93
C GLY A 55 -0.91 -6.47 9.41
N HIS A 56 -1.22 -5.34 10.05
CA HIS A 56 -0.96 -5.12 11.47
C HIS A 56 -2.24 -4.71 12.19
N GLU A 57 -2.70 -5.54 13.11
CA GLU A 57 -3.79 -5.23 14.01
C GLU A 57 -3.25 -4.96 15.41
N ARG A 58 -4.00 -4.20 16.21
CA ARG A 58 -3.63 -3.91 17.59
C ARG A 58 -3.45 -5.19 18.38
N VAL A 59 -2.39 -5.25 19.19
CA VAL A 59 -2.02 -6.43 19.99
C VAL A 59 -3.06 -6.72 21.09
N ASP A 60 -3.75 -5.68 21.56
CA ASP A 60 -4.76 -5.72 22.61
C ASP A 60 -6.19 -6.10 22.12
N LYS A 61 -6.34 -6.39 20.81
CA LYS A 61 -7.61 -6.92 20.31
C LYS A 61 -7.77 -8.38 20.71
N GLU A 62 -8.81 -8.67 21.46
CA GLU A 62 -9.22 -10.03 21.82
C GLU A 62 -9.50 -10.90 20.59
N LYS A 63 -9.91 -10.29 19.49
CA LYS A 63 -10.22 -10.97 18.23
C LYS A 63 -9.62 -10.23 17.04
N LYS A 64 -8.80 -10.94 16.27
CA LYS A 64 -8.35 -10.46 14.96
C LYS A 64 -9.55 -10.26 14.04
N THR A 65 -9.60 -9.13 13.34
CA THR A 65 -10.74 -8.76 12.48
C THR A 65 -10.49 -9.08 11.01
N VAL A 66 -9.23 -9.21 10.59
CA VAL A 66 -8.88 -9.57 9.21
C VAL A 66 -8.96 -11.08 9.04
N ASN A 67 -9.89 -11.53 8.21
CA ASN A 67 -10.01 -12.95 7.82
C ASN A 67 -9.26 -13.17 6.50
N TRP A 68 -7.99 -13.54 6.60
CA TRP A 68 -7.11 -13.75 5.45
C TRP A 68 -7.59 -14.88 4.53
N ARG A 69 -8.20 -15.95 5.12
CA ARG A 69 -8.69 -17.09 4.34
C ARG A 69 -9.89 -16.72 3.46
N ASP A 70 -10.74 -15.83 3.95
CA ASP A 70 -11.88 -15.35 3.15
C ASP A 70 -11.40 -14.34 2.10
N LEU A 71 -10.42 -13.50 2.43
CA LEU A 71 -9.80 -12.58 1.47
C LEU A 71 -9.13 -13.32 0.30
N ALA A 72 -8.52 -14.47 0.57
CA ALA A 72 -7.92 -15.32 -0.47
C ALA A 72 -8.92 -15.76 -1.54
N LYS A 73 -10.23 -15.87 -1.18
CA LYS A 73 -11.29 -16.31 -2.08
C LYS A 73 -12.05 -15.16 -2.75
N SER A 74 -12.12 -14.01 -2.07
CA SER A 74 -13.03 -12.91 -2.45
C SER A 74 -12.33 -11.75 -3.13
N SER A 75 -11.00 -11.70 -3.13
CA SER A 75 -10.25 -10.57 -3.65
C SER A 75 -9.38 -10.97 -4.83
N ASP A 76 -9.54 -10.28 -5.97
CA ASP A 76 -8.66 -10.49 -7.13
C ASP A 76 -7.28 -9.90 -6.90
N SER A 77 -7.23 -8.74 -6.24
CA SER A 77 -6.00 -8.03 -5.89
C SER A 77 -6.01 -7.61 -4.43
N LEU A 78 -5.01 -8.03 -3.67
CA LEU A 78 -4.80 -7.61 -2.29
C LEU A 78 -3.67 -6.57 -2.24
N VAL A 79 -3.93 -5.45 -1.56
CA VAL A 79 -2.94 -4.41 -1.26
C VAL A 79 -2.81 -4.29 0.24
N ILE A 80 -1.67 -4.76 0.76
CA ILE A 80 -1.46 -4.92 2.20
C ILE A 80 -0.54 -3.82 2.71
N PHE A 81 -1.07 -3.04 3.65
CA PHE A 81 -0.32 -2.05 4.41
C PHE A 81 0.24 -2.66 5.69
N MET A 82 1.41 -2.22 6.12
CA MET A 82 2.02 -2.64 7.39
C MET A 82 2.17 -4.17 7.55
N GLY A 83 2.31 -4.90 6.42
CA GLY A 83 2.32 -6.37 6.42
C GLY A 83 3.69 -7.02 6.65
N ILE A 84 4.80 -6.28 6.53
CA ILE A 84 6.16 -6.86 6.52
C ILE A 84 6.44 -7.72 7.75
N LYS A 85 6.11 -7.25 8.95
CA LYS A 85 6.38 -7.97 10.20
C LYS A 85 5.59 -9.26 10.37
N ASN A 86 4.43 -9.35 9.72
CA ASN A 86 3.51 -10.48 9.84
C ASN A 86 3.42 -11.30 8.55
N ILE A 87 4.37 -11.12 7.63
CA ILE A 87 4.26 -11.66 6.27
C ILE A 87 4.18 -13.19 6.25
N GLU A 88 4.91 -13.87 7.11
CA GLU A 88 4.89 -15.34 7.22
C GLU A 88 3.48 -15.83 7.54
N PHE A 89 2.88 -15.28 8.60
CA PHE A 89 1.50 -15.60 9.00
C PHE A 89 0.48 -15.25 7.90
N ILE A 90 0.62 -14.09 7.27
CA ILE A 90 -0.30 -13.64 6.21
C ILE A 90 -0.25 -14.61 5.03
N VAL A 91 0.94 -14.99 4.58
CA VAL A 91 1.13 -15.92 3.47
C VAL A 91 0.56 -17.29 3.80
N GLU A 92 0.84 -17.83 4.99
CA GLU A 92 0.29 -19.10 5.45
C GLU A 92 -1.25 -19.10 5.41
N GLU A 93 -1.88 -18.09 5.97
CA GLU A 93 -3.34 -17.98 6.02
C GLU A 93 -3.98 -17.81 4.64
N LEU A 94 -3.34 -17.07 3.74
CA LEU A 94 -3.79 -16.92 2.35
C LEU A 94 -3.72 -18.25 1.60
N ILE A 95 -2.65 -19.01 1.76
CA ILE A 95 -2.50 -20.35 1.17
C ILE A 95 -3.54 -21.33 1.75
N LEU A 96 -3.73 -21.32 3.08
CA LEU A 96 -4.78 -22.12 3.74
C LEU A 96 -6.19 -21.72 3.28
N GLY A 97 -6.38 -20.46 2.88
CA GLY A 97 -7.60 -19.95 2.25
C GLY A 97 -7.82 -20.41 0.81
N GLY A 98 -6.82 -21.04 0.20
CA GLY A 98 -6.91 -21.57 -1.17
C GLY A 98 -6.21 -20.72 -2.23
N LEU A 99 -5.47 -19.69 -1.85
CA LEU A 99 -4.68 -18.94 -2.81
C LEU A 99 -3.49 -19.78 -3.30
N ASP A 100 -3.27 -19.82 -4.60
CA ASP A 100 -2.21 -20.63 -5.19
C ASP A 100 -0.82 -20.13 -4.73
N LYS A 101 0.02 -21.06 -4.30
CA LYS A 101 1.41 -20.79 -3.88
C LYS A 101 2.25 -20.09 -4.93
N SER A 102 1.94 -20.32 -6.20
CA SER A 102 2.62 -19.70 -7.34
C SER A 102 2.11 -18.28 -7.66
N THR A 103 1.06 -17.81 -6.98
CA THR A 103 0.52 -16.45 -7.18
C THR A 103 1.61 -15.41 -7.05
N LYS A 104 1.68 -14.51 -8.03
CA LYS A 104 2.69 -13.45 -8.03
C LYS A 104 2.37 -12.40 -6.98
N CYS A 105 3.44 -11.95 -6.33
CA CYS A 105 3.43 -10.90 -5.32
C CYS A 105 4.48 -9.84 -5.65
N ALA A 106 4.20 -8.61 -5.28
CA ALA A 106 5.17 -7.52 -5.34
C ALA A 106 5.31 -6.87 -3.95
N VAL A 107 6.54 -6.60 -3.55
CA VAL A 107 6.83 -5.77 -2.36
C VAL A 107 7.53 -4.51 -2.81
N ILE A 108 6.99 -3.38 -2.44
CA ILE A 108 7.52 -2.07 -2.83
C ILE A 108 7.85 -1.31 -1.55
N GLN A 109 9.13 -1.03 -1.36
CA GLN A 109 9.64 -0.26 -0.22
C GLN A 109 10.01 1.15 -0.67
N GLU A 110 9.69 2.15 0.17
CA GLU A 110 10.08 3.54 -0.02
C GLU A 110 9.77 4.10 -1.42
N ALA A 111 8.62 3.70 -1.99
CA ALA A 111 8.20 4.16 -3.30
C ALA A 111 8.29 5.68 -3.41
N THR A 112 8.77 6.18 -4.56
CA THR A 112 9.02 7.58 -4.87
C THR A 112 10.23 8.21 -4.19
N LEU A 113 10.91 7.50 -3.31
CA LEU A 113 12.14 7.97 -2.67
C LEU A 113 13.39 7.45 -3.39
N LYS A 114 14.55 8.03 -3.08
CA LYS A 114 15.83 7.65 -3.72
C LYS A 114 16.22 6.18 -3.50
N ASN A 115 15.85 5.64 -2.35
CA ASN A 115 16.17 4.27 -1.95
C ASN A 115 15.04 3.26 -2.27
N GLN A 116 14.10 3.66 -3.12
CA GLN A 116 12.99 2.79 -3.48
C GLN A 116 13.47 1.49 -4.10
N LYS A 117 12.85 0.39 -3.70
CA LYS A 117 13.12 -0.94 -4.27
C LYS A 117 11.85 -1.75 -4.41
N CYS A 118 11.84 -2.65 -5.39
CA CYS A 118 10.72 -3.54 -5.65
C CYS A 118 11.23 -4.97 -5.80
N LEU A 119 10.54 -5.89 -5.17
CA LEU A 119 10.71 -7.34 -5.31
C LEU A 119 9.44 -7.91 -5.94
N ILE A 120 9.59 -8.76 -6.96
CA ILE A 120 8.51 -9.59 -7.48
C ILE A 120 8.88 -11.06 -7.23
N GLU A 121 7.99 -11.80 -6.59
CA GLU A 121 8.22 -13.18 -6.20
C GLU A 121 6.90 -13.97 -6.19
N LYS A 122 6.98 -15.29 -6.04
CA LYS A 122 5.83 -16.15 -5.74
C LYS A 122 5.44 -16.05 -4.29
N LEU A 123 4.16 -16.31 -4.01
CA LEU A 123 3.59 -16.20 -2.67
C LEU A 123 4.32 -17.07 -1.65
N ASP A 124 4.61 -18.33 -1.99
CA ASP A 124 5.28 -19.27 -1.09
C ASP A 124 6.72 -18.87 -0.71
N ASN A 125 7.42 -18.22 -1.63
CA ASN A 125 8.82 -17.79 -1.41
C ASN A 125 8.92 -16.37 -0.81
N LEU A 126 7.80 -15.66 -0.74
CA LEU A 126 7.80 -14.23 -0.40
C LEU A 126 8.41 -13.93 0.98
N PRO A 127 8.09 -14.67 2.06
CA PRO A 127 8.65 -14.39 3.39
C PRO A 127 10.19 -14.47 3.40
N ASP A 128 10.73 -15.56 2.86
CA ASP A 128 12.18 -15.77 2.81
C ASP A 128 12.88 -14.69 1.98
N LYS A 129 12.30 -14.32 0.83
CA LYS A 129 12.87 -13.30 -0.04
C LYS A 129 12.81 -11.89 0.55
N ILE A 130 11.79 -11.58 1.34
CA ILE A 130 11.71 -10.34 2.11
C ILE A 130 12.86 -10.28 3.12
N LYS A 131 13.11 -11.39 3.82
CA LYS A 131 14.18 -11.50 4.81
C LYS A 131 15.57 -11.44 4.16
N ASP A 132 15.81 -12.26 3.15
CA ASP A 132 17.10 -12.33 2.42
C ASP A 132 17.51 -10.99 1.81
N LYS A 133 16.54 -10.20 1.35
CA LYS A 133 16.78 -8.90 0.68
C LYS A 133 16.55 -7.71 1.60
N GLU A 134 16.37 -7.96 2.89
CA GLU A 134 16.22 -6.94 3.93
C GLU A 134 15.16 -5.87 3.59
N PHE A 135 13.95 -6.33 3.20
CA PHE A 135 12.83 -5.42 3.02
C PHE A 135 12.27 -4.99 4.38
N LEU A 136 12.13 -3.69 4.55
CA LEU A 136 11.69 -3.05 5.80
C LEU A 136 10.45 -2.17 5.55
N ALA A 137 9.87 -1.68 6.64
CA ALA A 137 8.87 -0.62 6.59
C ALA A 137 9.56 0.74 6.29
N PRO A 138 8.92 1.65 5.55
CA PRO A 138 7.57 1.54 5.01
C PRO A 138 7.54 0.75 3.69
N SER A 139 6.62 -0.21 3.59
CA SER A 139 6.44 -1.01 2.38
C SER A 139 4.96 -1.31 2.11
N ILE A 140 4.63 -1.46 0.83
CA ILE A 140 3.34 -1.95 0.34
C ILE A 140 3.55 -3.33 -0.27
N ILE A 141 2.66 -4.27 0.04
CA ILE A 141 2.66 -5.61 -0.54
C ILE A 141 1.43 -5.75 -1.44
N ILE A 142 1.63 -6.21 -2.66
CA ILE A 142 0.56 -6.48 -3.63
C ILE A 142 0.57 -7.99 -3.90
N ILE A 143 -0.59 -8.64 -3.79
CA ILE A 143 -0.76 -10.07 -4.06
C ILE A 143 -1.91 -10.27 -5.04
N GLY A 144 -1.66 -11.03 -6.10
CA GLY A 144 -2.67 -11.37 -7.10
C GLY A 144 -2.08 -11.54 -8.49
N LYS A 145 -2.84 -12.18 -9.36
CA LYS A 145 -2.50 -12.37 -10.78
C LYS A 145 -2.15 -11.05 -11.48
N ILE A 146 -2.66 -9.95 -10.95
CA ILE A 146 -2.43 -8.61 -11.48
C ILE A 146 -0.94 -8.23 -11.57
N VAL A 147 -0.10 -8.80 -10.71
CA VAL A 147 1.35 -8.54 -10.72
C VAL A 147 2.05 -9.03 -11.99
N GLU A 148 1.46 -10.01 -12.69
CA GLU A 148 1.94 -10.50 -13.99
C GLU A 148 1.74 -9.48 -15.12
N PHE A 149 0.79 -8.55 -14.94
CA PHE A 149 0.46 -7.49 -15.89
C PHE A 149 1.33 -6.24 -15.71
N LYS A 150 2.40 -6.36 -14.94
CA LYS A 150 3.38 -5.29 -14.80
C LYS A 150 3.88 -4.86 -16.18
N VAL A 151 3.67 -3.58 -16.51
CA VAL A 151 4.22 -3.01 -17.71
C VAL A 151 5.70 -2.68 -17.50
N ASN A 152 6.54 -2.98 -18.50
CA ASN A 152 7.93 -2.56 -18.50
C ASN A 152 7.97 -1.06 -18.83
N ASN A 153 7.82 -0.27 -17.80
CA ASN A 153 7.97 1.16 -17.95
C ASN A 153 9.46 1.49 -17.86
N ASN A 154 10.00 2.03 -18.95
CA ASN A 154 11.02 3.06 -18.82
C ASN A 154 10.33 4.29 -18.18
N ILE A 155 9.72 4.10 -16.98
CA ILE A 155 9.19 5.22 -16.24
C ILE A 155 10.42 6.07 -15.92
N THR A 156 10.45 7.22 -16.54
CA THR A 156 11.32 8.34 -16.26
C THR A 156 11.60 8.37 -14.76
N LYS A 157 12.86 8.30 -14.38
CA LYS A 157 13.24 8.35 -12.97
C LYS A 157 12.50 9.53 -12.33
N VAL A 158 12.03 9.37 -11.10
CA VAL A 158 11.33 10.44 -10.35
C VAL A 158 12.13 11.77 -10.36
N SER A 159 13.45 11.71 -10.60
CA SER A 159 14.30 12.88 -10.85
C SER A 159 13.87 13.74 -12.04
N ASP A 160 13.10 13.18 -12.97
CA ASP A 160 12.67 13.88 -14.17
C ASP A 160 11.21 14.39 -14.06
N VAL A 161 10.52 14.05 -12.97
CA VAL A 161 9.24 14.67 -12.63
C VAL A 161 9.55 16.05 -12.05
N TYR A 162 9.08 17.09 -12.75
CA TYR A 162 9.15 18.47 -12.29
C TYR A 162 8.44 18.59 -10.92
N LEU A 163 9.23 18.52 -9.87
CA LEU A 163 8.77 18.96 -8.56
C LEU A 163 8.79 20.49 -8.60
N PRO A 164 7.64 21.17 -8.50
CA PRO A 164 7.65 22.62 -8.42
C PRO A 164 8.56 23.00 -7.25
N ASP A 165 9.47 23.94 -7.51
CA ASP A 165 10.34 24.47 -6.47
C ASP A 165 9.46 25.02 -5.33
N ILE A 166 9.44 24.31 -4.22
CA ILE A 166 8.60 24.64 -3.05
C ILE A 166 8.88 26.07 -2.58
N ASN A 167 10.08 26.60 -2.85
CA ASN A 167 10.46 27.98 -2.53
C ASN A 167 9.77 29.01 -3.46
N LYS A 168 9.16 28.57 -4.57
CA LYS A 168 8.39 29.42 -5.49
C LYS A 168 6.88 29.31 -5.33
N VAL A 169 6.39 28.44 -4.42
CA VAL A 169 4.98 28.43 -4.07
C VAL A 169 4.69 29.68 -3.26
N GLN A 170 4.20 30.73 -3.91
CA GLN A 170 3.64 31.88 -3.22
C GLN A 170 2.45 31.37 -2.39
N LEU A 171 2.61 31.37 -1.07
CA LEU A 171 1.50 31.23 -0.15
C LEU A 171 0.53 32.37 -0.48
N TYR A 172 -0.65 32.02 -0.95
CA TYR A 172 -1.72 32.98 -1.19
C TYR A 172 -2.13 33.51 0.18
N ASN A 173 -1.53 34.65 0.58
CA ASN A 173 -1.96 35.38 1.76
C ASN A 173 -3.38 35.91 1.50
N LYS A 174 -4.39 35.26 2.05
CA LYS A 174 -5.72 35.82 2.24
C LYS A 174 -5.68 36.90 3.34
N SER A 175 -4.94 37.97 3.11
CA SER A 175 -5.03 39.19 3.88
C SER A 175 -5.43 40.30 2.94
N GLN A 176 -6.66 40.25 2.45
CA GLN A 176 -7.41 41.41 1.99
C GLN A 176 -8.92 41.09 2.07
N LYS A 177 -9.48 41.22 3.23
CA LYS A 177 -10.68 42.01 3.55
C LYS A 177 -11.08 41.79 5.00
#